data_261f32951feee26d0015aeb213ccc1d6
#
_entry.id   261f32951feee26d0015aeb213ccc1d6
#
_cell.length_a   1.000
_cell.length_b   1.000
_cell.length_c   1.000
_cell.angle_alpha   90.00
_cell.angle_beta   90.00
_cell.angle_gamma   90.00
#
_symmetry.space_group_name_H-M   'P 1'
#
loop_
_entity.id
_entity.type
_entity.pdbx_description
1 polymer ?
#
loop_
_entity_poly.entity_id
_entity_poly.type
_entity_poly.pdbx_seq_one_letter_code
_entity_poly.pdbx_strand_id
1 'polypeptide(L)'
;MANKRVAIIGAGPAGLMAAEVLTQYAYDIDVYEQKPSAARKFLMAGKTGLNISHAEPLAQFIERYDRSEWLKPWIEKWDAVWIQNWMKSLGIESYVGSSGRIFPVEMKAAPLLRAWLKRLAEQQVKFFYRHRCIDLQGTTVTLQNQNNQNTETFTQQYDAVVLACGAVSWSQLGSDGAWQQWIHQSSIEPFQPSNAGVLHVWSTFMESCFGEPLKRVHAWVDPSQITHGDIVITHYGLESGVIYKLGRALREQQKQGKSLNLFLDLLPDVELSQLVKKLQGGKKQSLTNIWRKAGLDTAKINLIREVVDKALWNQPDAMAQQIKALQIKLEGFRPIEEAISCAGGIKQEALSESLNLKEISGVFCCGEMLDWDAPTGGYLLTACFATGRAAGQGVHSFLER
;
A
#
# COMPACT_ATOMS: atom_id res chain seq x y z
N MET A 1 -6.68 37.22 -22.05
CA MET A 1 -5.49 36.85 -21.26
C MET A 1 -5.16 35.41 -21.62
N ALA A 2 -3.89 35.00 -21.66
CA ALA A 2 -3.54 33.60 -21.84
C ALA A 2 -3.98 32.80 -20.60
N ASN A 3 -4.44 31.57 -20.80
CA ASN A 3 -4.79 30.68 -19.68
C ASN A 3 -3.55 30.44 -18.80
N LYS A 4 -3.75 30.35 -17.48
CA LYS A 4 -2.70 29.90 -16.57
C LYS A 4 -2.38 28.42 -16.86
N ARG A 5 -1.10 28.07 -16.80
CA ARG A 5 -0.57 26.76 -17.17
C ARG A 5 -0.20 25.93 -15.93
N VAL A 6 -0.66 24.70 -15.86
CA VAL A 6 -0.36 23.79 -14.76
C VAL A 6 0.30 22.51 -15.29
N ALA A 7 1.46 22.16 -14.72
CA ALA A 7 2.07 20.86 -14.96
C ALA A 7 1.66 19.86 -13.88
N ILE A 8 1.43 18.61 -14.29
CA ILE A 8 1.23 17.48 -13.38
C ILE A 8 2.29 16.43 -13.71
N ILE A 9 3.15 16.11 -12.75
CA ILE A 9 4.22 15.14 -12.91
C ILE A 9 3.78 13.80 -12.33
N GLY A 10 3.48 12.85 -13.24
CA GLY A 10 2.96 11.53 -12.92
C GLY A 10 1.47 11.37 -13.28
N ALA A 11 1.19 10.46 -14.21
CA ALA A 11 -0.17 10.10 -14.62
C ALA A 11 -0.69 8.89 -13.83
N GLY A 12 -0.37 8.80 -12.53
CA GLY A 12 -0.97 7.87 -11.58
C GLY A 12 -2.34 8.35 -11.08
N PRO A 13 -3.04 7.56 -10.23
CA PRO A 13 -4.37 7.91 -9.73
C PRO A 13 -4.45 9.29 -9.09
N ALA A 14 -3.45 9.70 -8.31
CA ALA A 14 -3.42 11.01 -7.68
C ALA A 14 -3.27 12.15 -8.70
N GLY A 15 -2.36 12.02 -9.67
CA GLY A 15 -2.18 13.02 -10.72
C GLY A 15 -3.40 13.16 -11.65
N LEU A 16 -4.03 12.04 -12.00
CA LEU A 16 -5.27 12.07 -12.80
C LEU A 16 -6.43 12.72 -12.03
N MET A 17 -6.53 12.53 -10.72
CA MET A 17 -7.53 13.23 -9.88
C MET A 17 -7.26 14.72 -9.75
N ALA A 18 -5.99 15.13 -9.65
CA ALA A 18 -5.63 16.55 -9.68
C ALA A 18 -6.01 17.17 -11.04
N ALA A 19 -5.71 16.50 -12.15
CA ALA A 19 -6.10 16.93 -13.49
C ALA A 19 -7.63 17.11 -13.57
N GLU A 20 -8.42 16.14 -13.11
CA GLU A 20 -9.89 16.19 -13.16
C GLU A 20 -10.49 17.35 -12.37
N VAL A 21 -9.88 17.74 -11.25
CA VAL A 21 -10.29 18.94 -10.53
C VAL A 21 -9.99 20.19 -11.34
N LEU A 22 -8.79 20.27 -11.92
CA LEU A 22 -8.33 21.46 -12.65
C LEU A 22 -9.09 21.68 -13.96
N THR A 23 -9.66 20.64 -14.59
CA THR A 23 -10.53 20.79 -15.77
C THR A 23 -11.81 21.56 -15.51
N GLN A 24 -12.19 21.80 -14.27
CA GLN A 24 -13.35 22.62 -13.91
C GLN A 24 -13.09 24.12 -14.08
N TYR A 25 -11.84 24.49 -14.37
CA TYR A 25 -11.37 25.87 -14.50
C TYR A 25 -10.69 26.08 -15.84
N ALA A 26 -10.51 27.34 -16.24
CA ALA A 26 -9.87 27.70 -17.51
C ALA A 26 -8.33 27.65 -17.42
N TYR A 27 -7.78 26.46 -17.21
CA TYR A 27 -6.33 26.22 -17.17
C TYR A 27 -5.87 25.35 -18.32
N ASP A 28 -4.63 25.58 -18.79
CA ASP A 28 -3.92 24.67 -19.69
C ASP A 28 -3.20 23.63 -18.85
N ILE A 29 -3.61 22.35 -18.95
CA ILE A 29 -3.13 21.25 -18.10
C ILE A 29 -2.27 20.32 -18.92
N ASP A 30 -0.98 20.22 -18.54
CA ASP A 30 0.01 19.33 -19.14
C ASP A 30 0.35 18.22 -18.14
N VAL A 31 0.05 16.95 -18.48
CA VAL A 31 0.36 15.78 -17.66
C VAL A 31 1.55 15.02 -18.24
N TYR A 32 2.64 14.92 -17.50
CA TYR A 32 3.87 14.25 -17.88
C TYR A 32 3.99 12.89 -17.21
N GLU A 33 4.22 11.86 -18.03
CA GLU A 33 4.38 10.48 -17.57
C GLU A 33 5.64 9.86 -18.17
N GLN A 34 6.54 9.37 -17.32
CA GLN A 34 7.80 8.77 -17.80
C GLN A 34 7.61 7.44 -18.52
N LYS A 35 6.51 6.73 -18.29
CA LYS A 35 6.19 5.46 -18.92
C LYS A 35 5.38 5.65 -20.20
N PRO A 36 5.30 4.62 -21.08
CA PRO A 36 4.56 4.73 -22.34
C PRO A 36 3.03 4.77 -22.16
N SER A 37 2.51 4.65 -20.93
CA SER A 37 1.08 4.71 -20.65
C SER A 37 0.83 5.14 -19.21
N ALA A 38 -0.32 5.78 -18.96
CA ALA A 38 -0.75 6.20 -17.63
C ALA A 38 -1.04 5.03 -16.67
N ALA A 39 -0.95 5.29 -15.38
CA ALA A 39 -1.49 4.51 -14.28
C ALA A 39 -1.09 3.02 -14.27
N ARG A 40 0.18 2.71 -14.56
CA ARG A 40 0.66 1.31 -14.69
C ARG A 40 0.56 0.52 -13.39
N LYS A 41 0.86 1.13 -12.22
CA LYS A 41 0.66 0.49 -10.90
C LYS A 41 -0.83 0.21 -10.63
N PHE A 42 -1.72 1.13 -11.00
CA PHE A 42 -3.16 0.94 -10.88
C PHE A 42 -3.66 -0.23 -11.75
N LEU A 43 -3.17 -0.36 -12.98
CA LEU A 43 -3.48 -1.51 -13.84
C LEU A 43 -2.95 -2.82 -13.26
N MET A 44 -1.76 -2.81 -12.65
CA MET A 44 -1.18 -3.97 -11.98
C MET A 44 -2.01 -4.39 -10.77
N ALA A 45 -2.40 -3.43 -9.91
CA ALA A 45 -3.26 -3.68 -8.75
C ALA A 45 -4.61 -4.31 -9.13
N GLY A 46 -5.14 -3.94 -10.30
CA GLY A 46 -6.40 -4.49 -10.83
C GLY A 46 -6.28 -5.78 -11.65
N LYS A 47 -5.11 -6.44 -11.68
CA LYS A 47 -4.89 -7.64 -12.51
C LYS A 47 -5.77 -8.82 -12.09
N THR A 48 -5.91 -9.06 -10.80
CA THR A 48 -6.73 -10.15 -10.22
C THR A 48 -8.11 -9.67 -9.75
N GLY A 49 -8.35 -8.37 -9.71
CA GLY A 49 -9.58 -7.72 -9.27
C GLY A 49 -9.27 -6.36 -8.65
N LEU A 50 -9.81 -5.30 -9.25
CA LEU A 50 -9.59 -3.94 -8.76
C LEU A 50 -10.41 -3.69 -7.49
N ASN A 51 -9.80 -3.83 -6.33
CA ASN A 51 -10.36 -3.32 -5.08
C ASN A 51 -10.06 -1.82 -4.96
N ILE A 52 -11.08 -0.99 -5.20
CA ILE A 52 -10.89 0.46 -5.33
C ILE A 52 -11.09 1.22 -4.02
N SER A 53 -11.96 0.72 -3.14
CA SER A 53 -12.27 1.31 -1.83
C SER A 53 -12.90 0.27 -0.91
N HIS A 54 -13.39 0.67 0.28
CA HIS A 54 -14.01 -0.20 1.25
C HIS A 54 -15.26 0.45 1.87
N ALA A 55 -16.33 -0.32 2.03
CA ALA A 55 -17.65 0.17 2.48
C ALA A 55 -17.85 0.10 4.01
N GLU A 56 -16.77 -0.02 4.79
CA GLU A 56 -16.90 0.06 6.25
C GLU A 56 -17.31 1.48 6.70
N PRO A 57 -17.85 1.66 7.91
CA PRO A 57 -18.20 2.97 8.43
C PRO A 57 -17.02 3.96 8.35
N LEU A 58 -17.30 5.20 7.91
CA LEU A 58 -16.27 6.21 7.59
C LEU A 58 -15.28 6.46 8.76
N ALA A 59 -15.77 6.49 9.99
CA ALA A 59 -14.89 6.67 11.15
C ALA A 59 -13.85 5.54 11.27
N GLN A 60 -14.27 4.28 11.09
CA GLN A 60 -13.37 3.13 11.11
C GLN A 60 -12.43 3.13 9.90
N PHE A 61 -12.93 3.55 8.72
CA PHE A 61 -12.14 3.69 7.51
C PHE A 61 -10.97 4.66 7.70
N ILE A 62 -11.23 5.82 8.32
CA ILE A 62 -10.20 6.85 8.59
C ILE A 62 -9.14 6.32 9.57
N GLU A 63 -9.53 5.56 10.60
CA GLU A 63 -8.61 4.96 11.57
C GLU A 63 -7.63 3.93 10.95
N ARG A 64 -7.86 3.47 9.72
CA ARG A 64 -6.93 2.57 9.02
C ARG A 64 -5.62 3.24 8.63
N TYR A 65 -5.61 4.54 8.49
CA TYR A 65 -4.41 5.30 8.15
C TYR A 65 -3.56 5.58 9.40
N ASP A 66 -2.26 5.52 9.25
CA ASP A 66 -1.34 5.88 10.35
C ASP A 66 -1.34 7.39 10.64
N ARG A 67 -1.65 8.22 9.63
CA ARG A 67 -1.84 9.67 9.69
C ARG A 67 -3.32 10.03 9.57
N SER A 68 -4.18 9.35 10.32
CA SER A 68 -5.64 9.47 10.21
C SER A 68 -6.14 10.91 10.31
N GLU A 69 -5.69 11.67 11.33
CA GLU A 69 -6.10 13.07 11.53
C GLU A 69 -5.68 13.99 10.38
N TRP A 70 -4.52 13.74 9.78
CA TRP A 70 -4.05 14.52 8.64
C TRP A 70 -4.86 14.26 7.37
N LEU A 71 -5.17 12.99 7.10
CA LEU A 71 -5.91 12.59 5.90
C LEU A 71 -7.42 12.80 6.01
N LYS A 72 -7.95 12.85 7.25
CA LYS A 72 -9.38 12.93 7.57
C LYS A 72 -10.14 13.97 6.76
N PRO A 73 -9.71 15.27 6.66
CA PRO A 73 -10.49 16.29 5.95
C PRO A 73 -10.72 15.95 4.48
N TRP A 74 -9.80 15.23 3.85
CA TRP A 74 -9.91 14.85 2.44
C TRP A 74 -10.67 13.54 2.26
N ILE A 75 -10.46 12.56 3.15
CA ILE A 75 -11.17 11.27 3.12
C ILE A 75 -12.68 11.48 3.41
N GLU A 76 -13.04 12.35 4.36
CA GLU A 76 -14.44 12.69 4.63
C GLU A 76 -15.13 13.32 3.42
N LYS A 77 -14.41 14.10 2.63
CA LYS A 77 -14.95 14.78 1.44
C LYS A 77 -15.02 13.85 0.22
N TRP A 78 -14.10 12.90 0.09
CA TRP A 78 -13.99 11.99 -1.06
C TRP A 78 -13.88 10.54 -0.59
N ASP A 79 -14.90 10.11 0.09
CA ASP A 79 -15.03 8.78 0.69
C ASP A 79 -15.38 7.67 -0.33
N ALA A 80 -15.67 6.50 0.17
CA ALA A 80 -16.06 5.36 -0.64
C ALA A 80 -17.36 5.59 -1.44
N VAL A 81 -18.32 6.32 -0.89
CA VAL A 81 -19.57 6.65 -1.56
C VAL A 81 -19.30 7.63 -2.71
N TRP A 82 -18.45 8.63 -2.46
CA TRP A 82 -18.02 9.54 -3.50
C TRP A 82 -17.33 8.79 -4.65
N ILE A 83 -16.43 7.84 -4.36
CA ILE A 83 -15.72 7.03 -5.37
C ILE A 83 -16.72 6.22 -6.21
N GLN A 84 -17.73 5.59 -5.60
CA GLN A 84 -18.75 4.85 -6.33
C GLN A 84 -19.56 5.76 -7.27
N ASN A 85 -19.96 6.94 -6.80
CA ASN A 85 -20.66 7.93 -7.62
C ASN A 85 -19.78 8.46 -8.76
N TRP A 86 -18.50 8.70 -8.50
CA TRP A 86 -17.54 9.09 -9.53
C TRP A 86 -17.37 8.00 -10.61
N MET A 87 -17.22 6.73 -10.21
CA MET A 87 -17.18 5.60 -11.15
C MET A 87 -18.44 5.52 -12.01
N LYS A 88 -19.61 5.65 -11.37
CA LYS A 88 -20.90 5.67 -12.07
C LYS A 88 -20.99 6.80 -13.09
N SER A 89 -20.45 7.99 -12.78
CA SER A 89 -20.38 9.12 -13.72
C SER A 89 -19.46 8.84 -14.93
N LEU A 90 -18.57 7.86 -14.83
CA LEU A 90 -17.73 7.33 -15.93
C LEU A 90 -18.42 6.17 -16.69
N GLY A 91 -19.63 5.80 -16.31
CA GLY A 91 -20.33 4.65 -16.88
C GLY A 91 -19.86 3.30 -16.33
N ILE A 92 -19.18 3.30 -15.17
CA ILE A 92 -18.65 2.09 -14.53
C ILE A 92 -19.47 1.81 -13.26
N GLU A 93 -20.24 0.75 -13.29
CA GLU A 93 -20.96 0.28 -12.11
C GLU A 93 -20.04 -0.45 -11.14
N SER A 94 -20.38 -0.40 -9.84
CA SER A 94 -19.61 -1.02 -8.77
C SER A 94 -20.51 -1.84 -7.85
N TYR A 95 -19.90 -2.76 -7.09
CA TYR A 95 -20.58 -3.53 -6.05
C TYR A 95 -19.69 -3.67 -4.82
N VAL A 96 -20.32 -3.98 -3.69
CA VAL A 96 -19.64 -4.28 -2.41
C VAL A 96 -19.55 -5.79 -2.27
N GLY A 97 -18.35 -6.32 -2.18
CA GLY A 97 -18.11 -7.74 -1.91
C GLY A 97 -18.40 -8.10 -0.44
N SER A 98 -18.46 -9.41 -0.14
CA SER A 98 -18.75 -9.94 1.20
C SER A 98 -17.78 -9.47 2.30
N SER A 99 -16.57 -9.08 1.92
CA SER A 99 -15.54 -8.54 2.83
C SER A 99 -15.62 -7.02 3.00
N GLY A 100 -16.64 -6.34 2.50
CA GLY A 100 -16.76 -4.88 2.50
C GLY A 100 -15.95 -4.15 1.42
N ARG A 101 -15.13 -4.87 0.64
CA ARG A 101 -14.33 -4.27 -0.44
C ARG A 101 -15.23 -3.87 -1.62
N ILE A 102 -14.91 -2.73 -2.23
CA ILE A 102 -15.65 -2.20 -3.39
C ILE A 102 -14.89 -2.51 -4.67
N PHE A 103 -15.60 -3.09 -5.64
CA PHE A 103 -15.06 -3.48 -6.93
C PHE A 103 -15.90 -2.89 -8.07
N PRO A 104 -15.30 -2.56 -9.23
CA PRO A 104 -16.06 -2.46 -10.48
C PRO A 104 -16.73 -3.79 -10.79
N VAL A 105 -17.92 -3.79 -11.39
CA VAL A 105 -18.63 -5.02 -11.77
C VAL A 105 -17.75 -5.91 -12.66
N GLU A 106 -16.98 -5.34 -13.56
CA GLU A 106 -16.05 -6.08 -14.43
C GLU A 106 -14.78 -6.57 -13.71
N MET A 107 -14.59 -6.25 -12.44
CA MET A 107 -13.41 -6.59 -11.63
C MET A 107 -12.07 -6.05 -12.14
N LYS A 108 -12.02 -5.28 -13.24
CA LYS A 108 -10.80 -4.87 -13.93
C LYS A 108 -10.58 -3.36 -13.88
N ALA A 109 -9.32 -2.95 -13.74
CA ALA A 109 -8.92 -1.55 -13.75
C ALA A 109 -8.98 -0.90 -15.16
N ALA A 110 -8.74 -1.67 -16.22
CA ALA A 110 -8.57 -1.12 -17.55
C ALA A 110 -9.82 -0.42 -18.14
N PRO A 111 -11.05 -0.92 -17.98
CA PRO A 111 -12.24 -0.20 -18.43
C PRO A 111 -12.41 1.14 -17.74
N LEU A 112 -12.25 1.18 -16.42
CA LEU A 112 -12.34 2.41 -15.63
C LEU A 112 -11.27 3.42 -16.07
N LEU A 113 -10.02 2.99 -16.20
CA LEU A 113 -8.93 3.89 -16.64
C LEU A 113 -9.17 4.44 -18.05
N ARG A 114 -9.66 3.63 -18.99
CA ARG A 114 -9.97 4.11 -20.36
C ARG A 114 -11.09 5.17 -20.34
N ALA A 115 -12.15 4.95 -19.59
CA ALA A 115 -13.24 5.91 -19.46
C ALA A 115 -12.76 7.23 -18.84
N TRP A 116 -11.89 7.13 -17.82
CA TRP A 116 -11.31 8.30 -17.15
C TRP A 116 -10.39 9.10 -18.06
N LEU A 117 -9.43 8.45 -18.74
CA LEU A 117 -8.52 9.12 -19.69
C LEU A 117 -9.27 9.75 -20.87
N LYS A 118 -10.33 9.09 -21.37
CA LYS A 118 -11.20 9.65 -22.40
C LYS A 118 -11.86 10.94 -21.93
N ARG A 119 -12.45 10.96 -20.73
CA ARG A 119 -13.05 12.18 -20.13
C ARG A 119 -12.03 13.31 -20.03
N LEU A 120 -10.83 13.04 -19.51
CA LEU A 120 -9.78 14.04 -19.36
C LEU A 120 -9.32 14.60 -20.73
N ALA A 121 -9.19 13.75 -21.74
CA ALA A 121 -8.85 14.19 -23.10
C ALA A 121 -9.96 15.04 -23.73
N GLU A 122 -11.22 14.70 -23.53
CA GLU A 122 -12.38 15.52 -23.97
C GLU A 122 -12.40 16.88 -23.27
N GLN A 123 -11.87 16.96 -22.04
CA GLN A 123 -11.68 18.19 -21.26
C GLN A 123 -10.35 18.91 -21.55
N GLN A 124 -9.70 18.57 -22.67
CA GLN A 124 -8.49 19.24 -23.19
C GLN A 124 -7.22 19.06 -22.34
N VAL A 125 -7.18 18.07 -21.42
CA VAL A 125 -5.94 17.69 -20.73
C VAL A 125 -4.95 17.09 -21.74
N LYS A 126 -3.72 17.62 -21.78
CA LYS A 126 -2.66 17.13 -22.68
C LYS A 126 -1.80 16.10 -21.95
N PHE A 127 -1.62 14.93 -22.55
CA PHE A 127 -0.78 13.86 -21.99
C PHE A 127 0.51 13.71 -22.78
N PHE A 128 1.64 13.78 -22.06
CA PHE A 128 2.98 13.60 -22.61
C PHE A 128 3.58 12.33 -22.01
N TYR A 129 3.39 11.21 -22.72
CA TYR A 129 3.97 9.92 -22.33
C TYR A 129 5.45 9.85 -22.74
N ARG A 130 6.23 9.01 -22.01
CA ARG A 130 7.68 8.88 -22.17
C ARG A 130 8.42 10.21 -21.94
N HIS A 131 7.85 11.08 -21.12
CA HIS A 131 8.48 12.33 -20.69
C HIS A 131 8.80 12.23 -19.20
N ARG A 132 10.09 12.12 -18.89
CA ARG A 132 10.58 12.05 -17.52
C ARG A 132 10.93 13.44 -17.02
N CYS A 133 10.38 13.86 -15.89
CA CYS A 133 10.88 15.01 -15.17
C CYS A 133 12.20 14.62 -14.48
N ILE A 134 13.26 15.37 -14.77
CA ILE A 134 14.61 15.11 -14.26
C ILE A 134 15.11 16.19 -13.30
N ASP A 135 14.47 17.38 -13.32
CA ASP A 135 14.79 18.47 -12.38
C ASP A 135 13.56 19.37 -12.19
N LEU A 136 13.54 20.05 -11.03
CA LEU A 136 12.51 21.00 -10.64
C LEU A 136 13.16 22.20 -9.94
N GLN A 137 12.95 23.40 -10.48
CA GLN A 137 13.43 24.66 -9.89
C GLN A 137 12.29 25.66 -9.78
N GLY A 138 11.74 25.86 -8.57
CA GLY A 138 10.47 26.56 -8.40
C GLY A 138 9.36 25.84 -9.16
N THR A 139 8.65 26.54 -10.05
CA THR A 139 7.65 25.96 -10.96
C THR A 139 8.19 25.70 -12.38
N THR A 140 9.50 25.71 -12.55
CA THR A 140 10.20 25.34 -13.79
C THR A 140 10.55 23.86 -13.74
N VAL A 141 10.03 23.08 -14.69
CA VAL A 141 10.30 21.64 -14.81
C VAL A 141 11.27 21.38 -15.95
N THR A 142 12.28 20.54 -15.72
CA THR A 142 13.16 20.03 -16.78
C THR A 142 12.74 18.62 -17.16
N LEU A 143 12.41 18.43 -18.41
CA LEU A 143 11.81 17.24 -18.96
C LEU A 143 12.73 16.57 -19.97
N GLN A 144 12.79 15.26 -19.92
CA GLN A 144 13.55 14.42 -20.84
C GLN A 144 12.57 13.58 -21.67
N ASN A 145 12.54 13.82 -22.97
CA ASN A 145 11.75 13.03 -23.91
C ASN A 145 12.50 11.73 -24.25
N GLN A 146 11.88 10.58 -23.95
CA GLN A 146 12.44 9.24 -24.14
C GLN A 146 11.89 8.53 -25.40
N ASN A 147 11.21 9.26 -26.30
CA ASN A 147 10.60 8.67 -27.50
C ASN A 147 11.62 8.34 -28.61
N ASN A 148 12.77 9.03 -28.63
CA ASN A 148 13.79 8.91 -29.69
C ASN A 148 15.09 8.30 -29.14
N GLN A 149 15.93 7.77 -30.07
CA GLN A 149 17.30 7.32 -29.74
C GLN A 149 18.17 8.46 -29.19
N ASN A 150 17.90 9.70 -29.59
CA ASN A 150 18.49 10.90 -29.03
C ASN A 150 17.52 11.46 -27.97
N THR A 151 17.92 11.38 -26.70
CA THR A 151 17.19 11.92 -25.57
C THR A 151 17.19 13.44 -25.64
N GLU A 152 16.07 14.04 -25.97
CA GLU A 152 15.91 15.50 -25.98
C GLU A 152 15.51 15.99 -24.59
N THR A 153 16.23 16.96 -24.07
CA THR A 153 15.94 17.61 -22.78
C THR A 153 15.50 19.05 -23.03
N PHE A 154 14.40 19.44 -22.40
CA PHE A 154 13.90 20.82 -22.47
C PHE A 154 13.35 21.26 -21.12
N THR A 155 13.32 22.58 -20.93
CA THR A 155 12.84 23.21 -19.71
C THR A 155 11.57 24.00 -19.99
N GLN A 156 10.58 23.90 -19.09
CA GLN A 156 9.30 24.55 -19.25
C GLN A 156 8.83 25.19 -17.93
N GLN A 157 8.49 26.48 -17.99
CA GLN A 157 7.91 27.23 -16.88
C GLN A 157 6.39 27.06 -16.83
N TYR A 158 5.85 26.90 -15.62
CA TYR A 158 4.43 26.82 -15.32
C TYR A 158 4.02 27.82 -14.23
N ASP A 159 2.72 28.10 -14.11
CA ASP A 159 2.17 28.93 -13.03
C ASP A 159 2.05 28.09 -11.72
N ALA A 160 1.83 26.79 -11.84
CA ALA A 160 1.86 25.84 -10.73
C ALA A 160 2.25 24.43 -11.22
N VAL A 161 2.80 23.63 -10.30
CA VAL A 161 3.20 22.23 -10.55
C VAL A 161 2.57 21.32 -9.51
N VAL A 162 2.00 20.18 -9.94
CA VAL A 162 1.56 19.10 -9.05
C VAL A 162 2.53 17.92 -9.21
N LEU A 163 3.21 17.56 -8.14
CA LEU A 163 3.99 16.34 -8.06
C LEU A 163 3.10 15.18 -7.59
N ALA A 164 2.95 14.17 -8.45
CA ALA A 164 2.19 12.94 -8.22
C ALA A 164 3.05 11.71 -8.57
N CYS A 165 4.33 11.77 -8.18
CA CYS A 165 5.38 10.83 -8.63
C CYS A 165 5.32 9.47 -7.93
N GLY A 166 4.45 9.30 -6.91
CA GLY A 166 4.35 8.08 -6.13
C GLY A 166 5.52 7.86 -5.19
N ALA A 167 5.58 6.68 -4.56
CA ALA A 167 6.65 6.26 -3.66
C ALA A 167 7.81 5.58 -4.42
N VAL A 168 8.35 4.46 -3.89
CA VAL A 168 9.50 3.76 -4.48
C VAL A 168 9.23 2.29 -4.80
N SER A 169 8.07 1.74 -4.43
CA SER A 169 7.72 0.37 -4.78
C SER A 169 7.40 0.22 -6.26
N TRP A 170 7.77 -0.93 -6.86
CA TRP A 170 7.56 -1.21 -8.29
C TRP A 170 8.15 -0.13 -9.21
N SER A 171 9.39 0.26 -8.97
CA SER A 171 10.10 1.32 -9.71
C SER A 171 10.05 1.16 -11.23
N GLN A 172 10.07 -0.07 -11.72
CA GLN A 172 9.90 -0.41 -13.14
C GLN A 172 8.53 0.02 -13.72
N LEU A 173 7.52 0.26 -12.88
CA LEU A 173 6.20 0.75 -13.31
C LEU A 173 6.08 2.29 -13.25
N GLY A 174 7.10 3.00 -12.79
CA GLY A 174 7.17 4.47 -12.85
C GLY A 174 7.36 5.19 -11.52
N SER A 175 7.35 4.49 -10.37
CA SER A 175 7.58 5.11 -9.05
C SER A 175 9.00 4.77 -8.57
N ASP A 176 9.99 5.54 -9.02
CA ASP A 176 11.42 5.28 -8.76
C ASP A 176 12.03 6.16 -7.65
N GLY A 177 11.23 7.08 -7.09
CA GLY A 177 11.67 7.94 -6.00
C GLY A 177 12.68 9.02 -6.39
N ALA A 178 12.97 9.21 -7.68
CA ALA A 178 13.95 10.20 -8.16
C ALA A 178 13.60 11.64 -7.74
N TRP A 179 12.33 11.93 -7.52
CA TRP A 179 11.84 13.23 -7.07
C TRP A 179 12.37 13.65 -5.69
N GLN A 180 12.87 12.71 -4.86
CA GLN A 180 13.41 13.02 -3.53
C GLN A 180 14.60 14.00 -3.59
N GLN A 181 15.33 14.04 -4.70
CA GLN A 181 16.44 14.97 -4.91
C GLN A 181 16.00 16.43 -5.13
N TRP A 182 14.72 16.69 -5.43
CA TRP A 182 14.19 18.04 -5.64
C TRP A 182 13.68 18.70 -4.35
N ILE A 183 13.58 17.94 -3.28
CA ILE A 183 13.00 18.34 -2.00
C ILE A 183 14.05 18.20 -0.92
N HIS A 184 14.09 19.15 0.02
CA HIS A 184 15.06 19.10 1.09
C HIS A 184 14.89 17.82 1.93
N GLN A 185 15.99 17.16 2.23
CA GLN A 185 16.00 15.85 2.90
C GLN A 185 15.29 15.85 4.26
N SER A 186 15.32 16.96 5.01
CA SER A 186 14.61 17.07 6.29
C SER A 186 13.08 17.05 6.15
N SER A 187 12.55 17.36 4.96
CA SER A 187 11.13 17.34 4.61
C SER A 187 10.62 15.95 4.25
N ILE A 188 11.52 14.95 4.19
CA ILE A 188 11.20 13.60 3.78
C ILE A 188 11.41 12.61 4.94
N GLU A 189 10.43 11.77 5.22
CA GLU A 189 10.60 10.55 6.02
C GLU A 189 11.09 9.43 5.10
N PRO A 190 12.18 8.73 5.43
CA PRO A 190 12.72 7.66 4.60
C PRO A 190 11.69 6.57 4.30
N PHE A 191 11.62 6.15 3.05
CA PHE A 191 10.71 5.09 2.64
C PHE A 191 11.08 3.74 3.25
N GLN A 192 10.05 3.01 3.67
CA GLN A 192 10.14 1.65 4.21
C GLN A 192 9.09 0.75 3.54
N PRO A 193 9.35 -0.57 3.40
CA PRO A 193 8.35 -1.48 2.86
C PRO A 193 7.07 -1.47 3.70
N SER A 194 5.91 -1.34 3.05
CA SER A 194 4.61 -1.55 3.67
C SER A 194 3.77 -2.53 2.86
N ASN A 195 2.86 -3.24 3.54
CA ASN A 195 2.11 -4.31 2.91
C ASN A 195 3.06 -5.30 2.18
N ALA A 196 4.12 -5.71 2.88
CA ALA A 196 5.19 -6.56 2.37
C ALA A 196 5.27 -7.87 3.16
N GLY A 197 5.73 -8.93 2.50
CA GLY A 197 6.11 -10.17 3.18
C GLY A 197 7.31 -9.96 4.12
N VAL A 198 7.46 -10.87 5.07
CA VAL A 198 8.57 -10.86 6.04
C VAL A 198 9.51 -12.03 5.78
N LEU A 199 10.78 -11.82 6.07
CA LEU A 199 11.86 -12.79 5.81
C LEU A 199 12.06 -13.70 7.02
N HIS A 200 12.19 -14.99 6.74
CA HIS A 200 12.62 -16.01 7.68
C HIS A 200 13.45 -17.07 6.94
N VAL A 201 14.52 -17.53 7.54
CA VAL A 201 15.38 -18.58 6.95
C VAL A 201 14.81 -19.94 7.31
N TRP A 202 14.24 -20.63 6.33
CA TRP A 202 13.72 -21.99 6.48
C TRP A 202 14.83 -23.04 6.28
N SER A 203 14.73 -24.16 7.01
CA SER A 203 15.47 -25.35 6.63
C SER A 203 14.86 -26.00 5.37
N THR A 204 15.62 -26.89 4.70
CA THR A 204 15.15 -27.63 3.53
C THR A 204 13.89 -28.47 3.82
N PHE A 205 13.65 -28.79 5.08
CA PHE A 205 12.44 -29.50 5.51
C PHE A 205 11.16 -28.74 5.19
N MET A 206 11.19 -27.41 5.20
CA MET A 206 10.00 -26.57 4.94
C MET A 206 9.68 -26.39 3.45
N GLU A 207 10.52 -26.80 2.53
CA GLU A 207 10.29 -26.61 1.08
C GLU A 207 8.98 -27.21 0.61
N SER A 208 8.54 -28.34 1.19
CA SER A 208 7.25 -28.98 0.88
C SER A 208 6.04 -28.20 1.34
N CYS A 209 6.23 -27.16 2.16
CA CYS A 209 5.18 -26.30 2.70
C CYS A 209 5.06 -24.96 1.97
N PHE A 210 5.93 -24.66 1.02
CA PHE A 210 5.88 -23.38 0.29
C PHE A 210 4.62 -23.28 -0.55
N GLY A 211 3.88 -22.17 -0.36
CA GLY A 211 2.56 -21.95 -0.93
C GLY A 211 1.40 -22.41 -0.04
N GLU A 212 1.67 -23.20 1.02
CA GLU A 212 0.63 -23.70 1.91
C GLU A 212 0.17 -22.62 2.91
N PRO A 213 -1.15 -22.49 3.15
CA PRO A 213 -1.67 -21.56 4.13
C PRO A 213 -1.70 -22.16 5.54
N LEU A 214 -1.27 -21.40 6.53
CA LEU A 214 -1.61 -21.58 7.94
C LEU A 214 -3.00 -20.99 8.16
N LYS A 215 -4.03 -21.81 8.16
CA LYS A 215 -5.43 -21.36 8.19
C LYS A 215 -5.87 -20.99 9.60
N ARG A 216 -6.68 -19.91 9.70
CA ARG A 216 -7.35 -19.48 10.92
C ARG A 216 -6.38 -19.40 12.10
N VAL A 217 -5.35 -18.60 11.99
CA VAL A 217 -4.42 -18.31 13.08
C VAL A 217 -4.67 -16.93 13.66
N HIS A 218 -4.32 -16.74 14.92
CA HIS A 218 -4.10 -15.42 15.49
C HIS A 218 -2.63 -15.07 15.39
N ALA A 219 -2.32 -13.80 15.11
CA ALA A 219 -0.95 -13.33 14.99
C ALA A 219 -0.80 -11.96 15.66
N TRP A 220 0.34 -11.71 16.28
CA TRP A 220 0.66 -10.44 16.92
C TRP A 220 2.17 -10.19 16.98
N VAL A 221 2.49 -8.94 17.12
CA VAL A 221 3.81 -8.43 17.49
C VAL A 221 3.74 -7.93 18.94
N ASP A 222 2.65 -7.25 19.27
CA ASP A 222 2.27 -6.82 20.60
C ASP A 222 0.98 -7.57 21.01
N PRO A 223 0.92 -8.23 22.20
CA PRO A 223 -0.26 -8.96 22.65
C PRO A 223 -1.54 -8.11 22.76
N SER A 224 -1.42 -6.78 22.83
CA SER A 224 -2.57 -5.86 22.85
C SER A 224 -3.23 -5.69 21.48
N GLN A 225 -2.57 -6.12 20.38
CA GLN A 225 -3.02 -5.94 19.00
C GLN A 225 -2.99 -7.27 18.23
N ILE A 226 -3.93 -8.14 18.55
CA ILE A 226 -4.05 -9.44 17.88
C ILE A 226 -4.83 -9.27 16.57
N THR A 227 -4.28 -9.78 15.49
CA THR A 227 -4.96 -9.93 14.19
C THR A 227 -5.23 -11.40 13.88
N HIS A 228 -6.22 -11.68 13.04
CA HIS A 228 -6.63 -13.04 12.71
C HIS A 228 -6.80 -13.23 11.20
N GLY A 229 -6.59 -14.44 10.74
CA GLY A 229 -6.74 -14.83 9.34
C GLY A 229 -5.80 -15.95 8.93
N ASP A 230 -5.53 -16.05 7.63
CA ASP A 230 -4.62 -17.02 7.06
C ASP A 230 -3.26 -16.39 6.77
N ILE A 231 -2.18 -17.16 6.96
CA ILE A 231 -0.80 -16.75 6.65
C ILE A 231 -0.22 -17.77 5.66
N VAL A 232 0.39 -17.31 4.59
CA VAL A 232 1.03 -18.17 3.60
C VAL A 232 2.51 -18.36 3.93
N ILE A 233 2.98 -19.59 3.97
CA ILE A 233 4.40 -19.94 4.05
C ILE A 233 4.99 -19.80 2.64
N THR A 234 6.03 -18.98 2.50
CA THR A 234 6.73 -18.78 1.22
C THR A 234 8.18 -19.23 1.34
N HIS A 235 8.87 -19.36 0.22
CA HIS A 235 10.30 -19.72 0.20
C HIS A 235 11.20 -18.70 0.92
N TYR A 236 10.73 -17.46 1.09
CA TYR A 236 11.48 -16.39 1.76
C TYR A 236 11.01 -16.11 3.20
N GLY A 237 9.91 -16.70 3.64
CA GLY A 237 9.33 -16.44 4.96
C GLY A 237 7.81 -16.49 4.95
N LEU A 238 7.14 -15.41 5.39
CA LEU A 238 5.69 -15.37 5.56
C LEU A 238 5.06 -14.20 4.81
N GLU A 239 3.86 -14.43 4.25
CA GLU A 239 3.11 -13.42 3.50
C GLU A 239 1.61 -13.58 3.75
N SER A 240 0.88 -12.51 3.80
CA SER A 240 -0.59 -12.42 3.70
C SER A 240 -1.11 -11.07 4.16
N GLY A 241 -2.42 -10.86 4.05
CA GLY A 241 -3.08 -9.70 4.66
C GLY A 241 -2.93 -9.61 6.18
N VAL A 242 -2.73 -10.72 6.89
CA VAL A 242 -2.41 -10.74 8.33
C VAL A 242 -1.03 -10.16 8.58
N ILE A 243 -0.02 -10.59 7.81
CA ILE A 243 1.36 -10.10 7.90
C ILE A 243 1.40 -8.60 7.56
N TYR A 244 0.68 -8.17 6.54
CA TYR A 244 0.64 -6.76 6.13
C TYR A 244 0.08 -5.85 7.21
N LYS A 245 -0.98 -6.27 7.94
CA LYS A 245 -1.54 -5.53 9.07
C LYS A 245 -0.54 -5.36 10.22
N LEU A 246 0.34 -6.34 10.43
CA LEU A 246 1.37 -6.30 11.47
C LEU A 246 2.63 -5.54 11.03
N GLY A 247 2.74 -5.17 9.76
CA GLY A 247 3.92 -4.53 9.19
C GLY A 247 4.32 -3.24 9.91
N ARG A 248 3.36 -2.41 10.34
CA ARG A 248 3.64 -1.18 11.11
C ARG A 248 4.32 -1.50 12.45
N ALA A 249 3.77 -2.45 13.22
CA ALA A 249 4.35 -2.83 14.52
C ALA A 249 5.75 -3.45 14.37
N LEU A 250 5.97 -4.23 13.30
CA LEU A 250 7.28 -4.79 12.97
C LEU A 250 8.30 -3.69 12.59
N ARG A 251 7.90 -2.71 11.75
CA ARG A 251 8.77 -1.57 11.43
C ARG A 251 9.14 -0.76 12.67
N GLU A 252 8.20 -0.60 13.60
CA GLU A 252 8.48 0.09 14.86
C GLU A 252 9.49 -0.67 15.72
N GLN A 253 9.39 -2.01 15.83
CA GLN A 253 10.44 -2.83 16.48
C GLN A 253 11.79 -2.63 15.80
N GLN A 254 11.84 -2.61 14.47
CA GLN A 254 13.07 -2.41 13.71
C GLN A 254 13.68 -1.03 13.95
N LYS A 255 12.89 0.03 13.95
CA LYS A 255 13.33 1.40 14.29
C LYS A 255 13.94 1.48 15.69
N GLN A 256 13.41 0.72 16.65
CA GLN A 256 13.90 0.65 18.02
C GLN A 256 15.14 -0.26 18.18
N GLY A 257 15.65 -0.84 17.11
CA GLY A 257 16.79 -1.79 17.14
C GLY A 257 16.45 -3.11 17.84
N LYS A 258 15.18 -3.45 18.00
CA LYS A 258 14.72 -4.71 18.60
C LYS A 258 14.75 -5.85 17.58
N SER A 259 14.92 -7.08 18.08
CA SER A 259 14.72 -8.28 17.27
C SER A 259 13.27 -8.34 16.77
N LEU A 260 13.08 -8.63 15.50
CA LEU A 260 11.76 -8.77 14.90
C LEU A 260 11.17 -10.14 15.30
N ASN A 261 10.12 -10.12 16.08
CA ASN A 261 9.44 -11.32 16.55
C ASN A 261 7.95 -11.26 16.19
N LEU A 262 7.50 -12.32 15.53
CA LEU A 262 6.10 -12.59 15.26
C LEU A 262 5.63 -13.73 16.15
N PHE A 263 4.47 -13.59 16.78
CA PHE A 263 3.84 -14.63 17.58
C PHE A 263 2.58 -15.14 16.89
N LEU A 264 2.39 -16.47 16.91
CA LEU A 264 1.23 -17.12 16.31
C LEU A 264 0.52 -18.00 17.33
N ASP A 265 -0.79 -17.86 17.46
CA ASP A 265 -1.65 -18.89 18.01
C ASP A 265 -2.18 -19.77 16.85
N LEU A 266 -1.71 -21.00 16.80
CA LEU A 266 -2.05 -21.92 15.72
C LEU A 266 -3.43 -22.57 15.88
N LEU A 267 -4.02 -22.54 17.08
CA LEU A 267 -5.32 -23.10 17.41
C LEU A 267 -6.12 -22.13 18.28
N PRO A 268 -6.52 -20.97 17.78
CA PRO A 268 -7.17 -19.93 18.56
C PRO A 268 -8.50 -20.37 19.19
N ASP A 269 -9.23 -21.26 18.51
CA ASP A 269 -10.53 -21.78 18.98
C ASP A 269 -10.40 -22.85 20.08
N VAL A 270 -9.18 -23.22 20.52
CA VAL A 270 -8.94 -24.24 21.53
C VAL A 270 -8.30 -23.62 22.76
N GLU A 271 -8.99 -23.73 23.91
CA GLU A 271 -8.47 -23.27 25.18
C GLU A 271 -7.21 -24.04 25.62
N LEU A 272 -6.26 -23.36 26.28
CA LEU A 272 -4.96 -23.92 26.68
C LEU A 272 -5.13 -25.22 27.48
N SER A 273 -6.03 -25.24 28.48
CA SER A 273 -6.28 -26.41 29.32
C SER A 273 -6.84 -27.61 28.54
N GLN A 274 -7.65 -27.36 27.52
CA GLN A 274 -8.18 -28.40 26.62
C GLN A 274 -7.08 -28.91 25.69
N LEU A 275 -6.23 -28.03 25.20
CA LEU A 275 -5.10 -28.38 24.33
C LEU A 275 -4.12 -29.28 25.06
N VAL A 276 -3.75 -28.97 26.32
CA VAL A 276 -2.90 -29.81 27.17
C VAL A 276 -3.46 -31.23 27.24
N LYS A 277 -4.77 -31.38 27.55
CA LYS A 277 -5.42 -32.70 27.61
C LYS A 277 -5.36 -33.45 26.27
N LYS A 278 -5.56 -32.78 25.14
CA LYS A 278 -5.48 -33.38 23.82
C LYS A 278 -4.05 -33.84 23.47
N LEU A 279 -3.04 -33.13 23.96
CA LEU A 279 -1.63 -33.44 23.72
C LEU A 279 -1.08 -34.55 24.63
N GLN A 280 -1.73 -34.90 25.73
CA GLN A 280 -1.32 -36.02 26.60
C GLN A 280 -1.33 -37.36 25.87
N GLY A 281 -2.18 -37.55 24.87
CA GLY A 281 -2.21 -38.72 24.00
C GLY A 281 -2.31 -40.08 24.70
N GLY A 282 -2.35 -41.15 23.93
CA GLY A 282 -2.33 -42.53 24.45
C GLY A 282 -0.97 -43.20 24.24
N LYS A 283 -0.60 -44.13 25.10
CA LYS A 283 0.74 -44.82 25.16
C LYS A 283 1.24 -45.44 23.83
N LYS A 284 0.41 -45.58 22.79
CA LYS A 284 0.76 -46.20 21.51
C LYS A 284 0.59 -45.25 20.30
N GLN A 285 0.40 -43.96 20.53
CA GLN A 285 0.17 -43.00 19.42
C GLN A 285 1.46 -42.25 19.05
N SER A 286 1.70 -42.06 17.75
CA SER A 286 2.79 -41.19 17.29
C SER A 286 2.45 -39.71 17.60
N LEU A 287 3.47 -38.90 17.86
CA LEU A 287 3.32 -37.44 18.07
C LEU A 287 2.50 -36.75 16.98
N THR A 288 2.77 -37.09 15.72
CA THR A 288 2.02 -36.55 14.59
C THR A 288 0.52 -36.84 14.67
N ASN A 289 0.17 -38.05 15.09
CA ASN A 289 -1.24 -38.41 15.25
C ASN A 289 -1.89 -37.69 16.45
N ILE A 290 -1.15 -37.49 17.55
CA ILE A 290 -1.60 -36.71 18.69
C ILE A 290 -1.88 -35.27 18.26
N TRP A 291 -0.94 -34.63 17.57
CA TRP A 291 -1.03 -33.25 17.11
C TRP A 291 -2.16 -33.07 16.08
N ARG A 292 -2.36 -34.02 15.14
CA ARG A 292 -3.52 -33.98 14.22
C ARG A 292 -4.85 -34.08 14.96
N LYS A 293 -4.96 -34.96 15.96
CA LYS A 293 -6.17 -35.06 16.80
C LYS A 293 -6.41 -33.83 17.65
N ALA A 294 -5.36 -33.08 18.01
CA ALA A 294 -5.49 -31.80 18.66
C ALA A 294 -6.07 -30.69 17.77
N GLY A 295 -5.98 -30.87 16.42
CA GLY A 295 -6.53 -29.95 15.43
C GLY A 295 -5.48 -29.30 14.52
N LEU A 296 -4.20 -29.74 14.59
CA LEU A 296 -3.13 -29.21 13.74
C LEU A 296 -3.13 -29.92 12.38
N ASP A 297 -3.13 -29.16 11.29
CA ASP A 297 -2.90 -29.64 9.94
C ASP A 297 -1.41 -29.85 9.66
N THR A 298 -1.07 -30.33 8.47
CA THR A 298 0.30 -30.67 8.10
C THR A 298 1.21 -29.43 8.08
N ALA A 299 0.74 -28.30 7.58
CA ALA A 299 1.54 -27.07 7.52
C ALA A 299 1.88 -26.57 8.94
N LYS A 300 0.90 -26.56 9.84
CA LYS A 300 1.10 -26.18 11.27
C LYS A 300 2.05 -27.14 11.98
N ILE A 301 1.92 -28.45 11.74
CA ILE A 301 2.82 -29.47 12.32
C ILE A 301 4.27 -29.26 11.84
N ASN A 302 4.45 -29.01 10.55
CA ASN A 302 5.78 -28.79 9.99
C ASN A 302 6.38 -27.48 10.52
N LEU A 303 5.61 -26.42 10.63
CA LEU A 303 6.07 -25.17 11.23
C LEU A 303 6.49 -25.35 12.70
N ILE A 304 5.73 -26.11 13.49
CA ILE A 304 6.13 -26.44 14.86
C ILE A 304 7.47 -27.18 14.89
N ARG A 305 7.67 -28.15 13.99
CA ARG A 305 8.93 -28.92 13.92
C ARG A 305 10.10 -28.05 13.49
N GLU A 306 9.86 -27.03 12.71
CA GLU A 306 10.89 -26.10 12.26
C GLU A 306 11.37 -25.18 13.39
N VAL A 307 10.45 -24.63 14.19
CA VAL A 307 10.80 -23.56 15.13
C VAL A 307 10.82 -23.98 16.61
N VAL A 308 10.18 -25.10 16.99
CA VAL A 308 10.10 -25.56 18.39
C VAL A 308 11.18 -26.60 18.68
N ASP A 309 11.94 -26.40 19.76
CA ASP A 309 12.95 -27.38 20.20
C ASP A 309 12.32 -28.76 20.40
N LYS A 310 12.96 -29.77 19.80
CA LYS A 310 12.53 -31.17 19.88
C LYS A 310 12.41 -31.68 21.32
N ALA A 311 13.18 -31.14 22.26
CA ALA A 311 13.10 -31.50 23.68
C ALA A 311 11.72 -31.22 24.30
N LEU A 312 10.96 -30.28 23.74
CA LEU A 312 9.61 -29.92 24.22
C LEU A 312 8.50 -30.79 23.62
N TRP A 313 8.73 -31.50 22.52
CA TRP A 313 7.68 -32.19 21.76
C TRP A 313 6.88 -33.22 22.55
N ASN A 314 7.51 -33.85 23.56
CA ASN A 314 6.88 -34.85 24.42
C ASN A 314 6.37 -34.24 25.76
N GLN A 315 6.35 -32.91 25.90
CA GLN A 315 5.91 -32.20 27.09
C GLN A 315 4.59 -31.49 26.79
N PRO A 316 3.41 -32.08 27.13
CA PRO A 316 2.10 -31.53 26.72
C PRO A 316 1.86 -30.10 27.12
N ASP A 317 2.24 -29.71 28.35
CA ASP A 317 2.06 -28.34 28.84
C ASP A 317 2.93 -27.34 28.08
N ALA A 318 4.21 -27.63 27.91
CA ALA A 318 5.13 -26.78 27.16
C ALA A 318 4.72 -26.67 25.69
N MET A 319 4.34 -27.80 25.06
CA MET A 319 3.85 -27.79 23.67
C MET A 319 2.56 -27.01 23.50
N ALA A 320 1.64 -27.09 24.44
CA ALA A 320 0.41 -26.31 24.39
C ALA A 320 0.73 -24.80 24.42
N GLN A 321 1.66 -24.37 25.27
CA GLN A 321 2.12 -22.99 25.31
C GLN A 321 2.78 -22.56 23.98
N GLN A 322 3.62 -23.39 23.40
CA GLN A 322 4.24 -23.12 22.08
C GLN A 322 3.18 -23.01 20.98
N ILE A 323 2.17 -23.86 20.95
CA ILE A 323 1.09 -23.82 19.95
C ILE A 323 0.25 -22.55 20.10
N LYS A 324 0.04 -22.07 21.33
CA LYS A 324 -0.74 -20.86 21.65
C LYS A 324 0.04 -19.56 21.47
N ALA A 325 1.37 -19.61 21.46
CA ALA A 325 2.24 -18.45 21.32
C ALA A 325 3.55 -18.84 20.63
N LEU A 326 3.43 -19.38 19.41
CA LEU A 326 4.59 -19.79 18.61
C LEU A 326 5.38 -18.56 18.17
N GLN A 327 6.61 -18.42 18.68
CA GLN A 327 7.48 -17.32 18.32
C GLN A 327 8.25 -17.64 17.03
N ILE A 328 8.17 -16.75 16.05
CA ILE A 328 8.95 -16.80 14.82
C ILE A 328 9.85 -15.58 14.79
N LYS A 329 11.16 -15.81 14.78
CA LYS A 329 12.16 -14.76 14.60
C LYS A 329 12.24 -14.39 13.13
N LEU A 330 12.12 -13.10 12.81
CA LEU A 330 12.16 -12.59 11.44
C LEU A 330 13.52 -11.91 11.17
N GLU A 331 13.99 -12.00 9.94
CA GLU A 331 15.24 -11.37 9.48
C GLU A 331 15.00 -9.97 8.88
N GLY A 332 13.75 -9.59 8.61
CA GLY A 332 13.40 -8.31 8.02
C GLY A 332 12.17 -8.39 7.14
N PHE A 333 12.04 -7.41 6.27
CA PHE A 333 10.99 -7.36 5.24
C PHE A 333 11.53 -7.75 3.86
N ARG A 334 10.64 -8.16 2.98
CA ARG A 334 10.94 -8.24 1.54
C ARG A 334 11.45 -6.90 1.02
N PRO A 335 12.27 -6.89 -0.06
CA PRO A 335 12.72 -5.65 -0.68
C PRO A 335 11.58 -4.69 -0.98
N ILE A 336 11.82 -3.39 -0.80
CA ILE A 336 10.81 -2.34 -0.97
C ILE A 336 10.24 -2.29 -2.38
N GLU A 337 11.03 -2.69 -3.38
CA GLU A 337 10.62 -2.76 -4.78
C GLU A 337 9.52 -3.80 -5.02
N GLU A 338 9.38 -4.78 -4.13
CA GLU A 338 8.39 -5.85 -4.20
C GLU A 338 7.21 -5.64 -3.25
N ALA A 339 7.28 -4.61 -2.40
CA ALA A 339 6.20 -4.24 -1.48
C ALA A 339 4.98 -3.72 -2.25
N ILE A 340 3.78 -4.01 -1.75
CA ILE A 340 2.54 -3.49 -2.35
C ILE A 340 2.50 -1.97 -2.24
N SER A 341 3.00 -1.40 -1.13
CA SER A 341 3.07 0.03 -0.85
C SER A 341 4.31 0.37 -0.02
N CYS A 342 4.52 1.66 0.22
CA CYS A 342 5.58 2.17 1.08
C CYS A 342 4.97 3.00 2.22
N ALA A 343 5.62 2.99 3.38
CA ALA A 343 5.47 4.00 4.41
C ALA A 343 6.63 5.01 4.27
N GLY A 344 6.43 6.25 4.70
CA GLY A 344 7.38 7.35 4.49
C GLY A 344 6.98 8.25 3.33
N GLY A 345 7.76 9.28 3.05
CA GLY A 345 7.48 10.30 2.03
C GLY A 345 7.54 11.71 2.56
N ILE A 346 6.91 12.66 1.88
CA ILE A 346 6.90 14.07 2.27
C ILE A 346 6.10 14.25 3.55
N LYS A 347 6.75 14.77 4.59
CA LYS A 347 6.16 14.98 5.91
C LYS A 347 5.05 16.04 5.88
N GLN A 348 4.05 15.88 6.74
CA GLN A 348 2.96 16.83 6.90
C GLN A 348 3.47 18.25 7.16
N GLU A 349 4.50 18.40 8.00
CA GLU A 349 5.07 19.69 8.40
C GLU A 349 5.71 20.46 7.24
N ALA A 350 6.12 19.76 6.18
CA ALA A 350 6.69 20.34 4.97
C ALA A 350 5.62 20.93 4.03
N LEU A 351 4.36 20.66 4.29
CA LEU A 351 3.22 21.03 3.44
C LEU A 351 2.29 22.02 4.14
N SER A 352 1.65 22.86 3.36
CA SER A 352 0.47 23.62 3.79
C SER A 352 -0.77 22.73 3.85
N GLU A 353 -1.88 23.23 4.42
CA GLU A 353 -3.18 22.53 4.41
C GLU A 353 -3.71 22.24 2.99
N SER A 354 -3.28 23.01 2.00
CA SER A 354 -3.63 22.84 0.59
C SER A 354 -2.62 21.97 -0.18
N LEU A 355 -1.72 21.27 0.52
CA LEU A 355 -0.67 20.40 -0.05
C LEU A 355 0.41 21.12 -0.88
N ASN A 356 0.54 22.48 -0.74
CA ASN A 356 1.65 23.21 -1.30
C ASN A 356 2.92 22.97 -0.48
N LEU A 357 4.05 22.70 -1.12
CA LEU A 357 5.35 22.65 -0.47
C LEU A 357 5.70 24.03 0.12
N LYS A 358 6.00 24.08 1.43
CA LYS A 358 6.35 25.34 2.10
C LYS A 358 7.67 25.93 1.59
N GLU A 359 8.60 25.07 1.21
CA GLU A 359 9.92 25.47 0.69
C GLU A 359 9.91 25.87 -0.79
N ILE A 360 8.88 25.43 -1.57
CA ILE A 360 8.79 25.74 -3.00
C ILE A 360 7.36 26.20 -3.32
N SER A 361 7.16 27.51 -3.35
CA SER A 361 5.86 28.11 -3.66
C SER A 361 5.35 27.70 -5.04
N GLY A 362 4.07 27.36 -5.15
CA GLY A 362 3.42 26.93 -6.40
C GLY A 362 3.65 25.45 -6.76
N VAL A 363 4.33 24.69 -5.89
CA VAL A 363 4.52 23.24 -6.05
C VAL A 363 3.68 22.48 -5.04
N PHE A 364 2.81 21.58 -5.51
CA PHE A 364 1.87 20.78 -4.72
C PHE A 364 2.23 19.32 -4.80
N CYS A 365 2.01 18.55 -3.73
CA CYS A 365 2.33 17.13 -3.67
C CYS A 365 1.12 16.30 -3.30
N CYS A 366 0.96 15.10 -3.91
CA CYS A 366 -0.18 14.23 -3.62
C CYS A 366 0.13 12.74 -3.87
N GLY A 367 -0.72 11.89 -3.33
CA GLY A 367 -0.61 10.44 -3.49
C GLY A 367 0.40 9.80 -2.56
N GLU A 368 0.97 8.67 -2.98
CA GLU A 368 1.91 7.87 -2.19
C GLU A 368 3.29 8.51 -2.00
N MET A 369 3.55 9.69 -2.55
CA MET A 369 4.77 10.44 -2.21
C MET A 369 4.65 11.20 -0.88
N LEU A 370 3.47 11.28 -0.28
CA LEU A 370 3.22 11.85 1.04
C LEU A 370 3.48 10.81 2.13
N ASP A 371 3.93 11.26 3.33
CA ASP A 371 4.21 10.40 4.48
C ASP A 371 2.92 9.93 5.16
N TRP A 372 2.29 8.92 4.57
CA TRP A 372 1.18 8.18 5.16
C TRP A 372 1.23 6.71 4.75
N ASP A 373 0.64 5.85 5.57
CA ASP A 373 0.54 4.41 5.33
C ASP A 373 -0.87 3.89 5.63
N ALA A 374 -1.28 2.85 4.91
CA ALA A 374 -2.55 2.20 5.09
C ALA A 374 -2.46 0.70 4.73
N PRO A 375 -3.32 -0.16 5.30
CA PRO A 375 -3.39 -1.56 4.90
C PRO A 375 -3.91 -1.72 3.47
N THR A 376 -3.77 -2.94 2.90
CA THR A 376 -4.47 -3.31 1.67
C THR A 376 -5.98 -3.37 1.90
N GLY A 377 -6.76 -3.07 0.88
CA GLY A 377 -8.23 -3.10 0.98
C GLY A 377 -8.95 -1.92 0.33
N GLY A 378 -8.27 -1.19 -0.56
CA GLY A 378 -8.81 0.00 -1.25
C GLY A 378 -8.45 1.33 -0.59
N TYR A 379 -7.87 1.30 0.62
CA TYR A 379 -7.48 2.51 1.36
C TYR A 379 -6.43 3.34 0.63
N LEU A 380 -5.40 2.69 0.07
CA LEU A 380 -4.33 3.35 -0.69
C LEU A 380 -4.86 4.14 -1.87
N LEU A 381 -5.76 3.56 -2.67
CA LEU A 381 -6.37 4.25 -3.81
C LEU A 381 -7.27 5.40 -3.37
N THR A 382 -8.07 5.20 -2.31
CA THR A 382 -8.93 6.25 -1.75
C THR A 382 -8.09 7.46 -1.32
N ALA A 383 -6.98 7.27 -0.60
CA ALA A 383 -6.10 8.36 -0.20
C ALA A 383 -5.42 9.03 -1.41
N CYS A 384 -5.00 8.26 -2.42
CA CYS A 384 -4.46 8.81 -3.67
C CYS A 384 -5.49 9.70 -4.39
N PHE A 385 -6.75 9.26 -4.47
CA PHE A 385 -7.82 10.04 -5.07
C PHE A 385 -8.10 11.31 -4.27
N ALA A 386 -8.25 11.19 -2.96
CA ALA A 386 -8.56 12.29 -2.06
C ALA A 386 -7.45 13.35 -2.06
N THR A 387 -6.20 12.97 -1.89
CA THR A 387 -5.06 13.89 -1.88
C THR A 387 -4.80 14.51 -3.26
N GLY A 388 -5.01 13.75 -4.35
CA GLY A 388 -4.95 14.29 -5.72
C GLY A 388 -5.96 15.41 -5.94
N ARG A 389 -7.20 15.20 -5.50
CA ARG A 389 -8.26 16.23 -5.56
C ARG A 389 -7.93 17.42 -4.68
N ALA A 390 -7.42 17.20 -3.48
CA ALA A 390 -7.00 18.26 -2.57
C ALA A 390 -5.89 19.12 -3.19
N ALA A 391 -4.88 18.51 -3.80
CA ALA A 391 -3.82 19.22 -4.50
C ALA A 391 -4.36 20.05 -5.68
N GLY A 392 -5.27 19.49 -6.49
CA GLY A 392 -5.94 20.23 -7.57
C GLY A 392 -6.71 21.45 -7.07
N GLN A 393 -7.46 21.33 -5.96
CA GLN A 393 -8.15 22.47 -5.31
C GLN A 393 -7.14 23.48 -4.74
N GLY A 394 -6.03 22.99 -4.17
CA GLY A 394 -4.94 23.81 -3.67
C GLY A 394 -4.33 24.68 -4.76
N VAL A 395 -4.03 24.07 -5.93
CA VAL A 395 -3.55 24.80 -7.12
C VAL A 395 -4.54 25.89 -7.53
N HIS A 396 -5.83 25.56 -7.66
CA HIS A 396 -6.85 26.57 -8.00
C HIS A 396 -6.83 27.72 -7.01
N SER A 397 -6.92 27.43 -5.70
CA SER A 397 -6.90 28.46 -4.66
C SER A 397 -5.60 29.30 -4.66
N PHE A 398 -4.48 28.74 -5.06
CA PHE A 398 -3.21 29.46 -5.20
C PHE A 398 -3.20 30.40 -6.40
N LEU A 399 -3.72 29.95 -7.53
CA LEU A 399 -3.73 30.69 -8.78
C LEU A 399 -4.76 31.82 -8.80
N GLU A 400 -5.79 31.78 -7.99
CA GLU A 400 -6.81 32.84 -7.89
C GLU A 400 -6.45 33.96 -6.90
N ARG A 401 -5.32 33.86 -6.24
CA ARG A 401 -4.75 34.96 -5.40
C ARG A 401 -4.04 36.00 -6.25
#